data_2aabae980495e75b9e5dc0cbfcd2bb86
#
_entry.id   2aabae980495e75b9e5dc0cbfcd2bb86
#
_cell.length_a   1.000
_cell.length_b   1.000
_cell.length_c   1.000
_cell.angle_alpha   90.00
_cell.angle_beta   90.00
_cell.angle_gamma   90.00
#
_symmetry.space_group_name_H-M   'P 1'
#
loop_
_entity.id
_entity.type
_entity.pdbx_description
1 polymer ?
#
loop_
_entity_poly.entity_id
_entity_poly.type
_entity_poly.pdbx_seq_one_letter_code
_entity_poly.pdbx_strand_id
1 'polypeptide(L)'
;MDTVRGNQPEAPVLLLAADLEENKVSIVARVPEAGIAKGLKAGDWARCAAEACGGKGGGRPDMAQAGGKDATLADAALEAARHFANERLA
;
A
#
# COMPACT_ATOMS: atom_id res chain seq x y z
N MET A 1 11.68 -10.18 7.35
CA MET A 1 10.62 -9.73 7.03
C MET A 1 9.43 -10.38 7.44
N ASP A 2 9.26 -11.56 7.21
CA ASP A 2 8.11 -12.26 7.61
C ASP A 2 7.93 -12.34 9.05
N THR A 3 9.00 -12.21 9.79
CA THR A 3 8.90 -12.27 11.22
C THR A 3 8.00 -11.21 11.79
N VAL A 4 8.03 -10.03 11.20
CA VAL A 4 7.17 -8.97 11.69
C VAL A 4 5.72 -9.35 11.53
N ARG A 5 5.38 -9.91 10.39
CA ARG A 5 4.02 -10.27 10.14
C ARG A 5 3.57 -11.41 11.03
N GLY A 6 4.47 -12.34 11.31
CA GLY A 6 4.15 -13.44 12.19
C GLY A 6 3.87 -12.98 13.60
N ASN A 7 4.56 -11.92 14.05
CA ASN A 7 4.37 -11.42 15.38
C ASN A 7 3.17 -10.50 15.50
N GLN A 8 2.77 -9.88 14.42
CA GLN A 8 1.67 -8.93 14.44
C GLN A 8 0.71 -9.21 13.30
N PRO A 9 -0.04 -10.29 13.42
CA PRO A 9 -0.91 -10.68 12.32
C PRO A 9 -2.01 -9.67 12.02
N GLU A 10 -2.30 -8.78 12.95
CA GLU A 10 -3.34 -7.79 12.75
C GLU A 10 -2.81 -6.44 12.30
N ALA A 11 -1.55 -6.36 11.95
CA ALA A 11 -0.99 -5.11 11.49
C ALA A 11 -1.20 -4.97 9.98
N PRO A 12 -1.59 -3.78 9.52
CA PRO A 12 -1.68 -3.55 8.08
C PRO A 12 -0.28 -3.59 7.46
N VAL A 13 -0.22 -4.10 6.24
CA VAL A 13 1.05 -4.24 5.53
C VAL A 13 0.90 -3.70 4.12
N LEU A 14 1.85 -2.91 3.70
CA LEU A 14 1.92 -2.44 2.33
C LEU A 14 3.33 -2.67 1.83
N LEU A 15 3.45 -3.44 0.76
CA LEU A 15 4.74 -3.74 0.14
C LEU A 15 4.83 -2.98 -1.17
N LEU A 16 5.96 -2.37 -1.39
CA LEU A 16 6.19 -1.59 -2.60
C LEU A 16 7.52 -2.01 -3.20
N ALA A 17 7.50 -2.37 -4.47
CA ALA A 17 8.69 -2.75 -5.20
C ALA A 17 8.83 -1.87 -6.41
N ALA A 18 9.99 -1.26 -6.58
CA ALA A 18 10.24 -0.37 -7.71
C ALA A 18 11.22 -1.05 -8.65
N ASP A 19 10.89 -1.05 -9.94
CA ASP A 19 11.74 -1.57 -10.98
C ASP A 19 12.22 -0.41 -11.82
N LEU A 20 13.44 0.03 -11.59
CA LEU A 20 13.96 1.20 -12.28
C LEU A 20 14.22 0.94 -13.74
N GLU A 21 14.53 -0.29 -14.10
CA GLU A 21 14.78 -0.62 -15.51
C GLU A 21 13.51 -0.51 -16.32
N GLU A 22 12.42 -1.00 -15.78
CA GLU A 22 11.13 -0.95 -16.48
C GLU A 22 10.34 0.30 -16.13
N ASN A 23 10.84 1.04 -15.17
CA ASN A 23 10.16 2.24 -14.67
C ASN A 23 8.75 1.91 -14.21
N LYS A 24 8.65 0.88 -13.38
CA LYS A 24 7.38 0.41 -12.86
C LYS A 24 7.43 0.26 -11.35
N VAL A 25 6.29 0.39 -10.74
CA VAL A 25 6.15 0.20 -9.30
C VAL A 25 5.05 -0.83 -9.07
N SER A 26 5.34 -1.81 -8.23
CA SER A 26 4.35 -2.82 -7.84
C SER A 26 3.99 -2.61 -6.39
N ILE A 27 2.71 -2.63 -6.09
CA ILE A 27 2.22 -2.37 -4.75
C ILE A 27 1.26 -3.46 -4.36
N VAL A 28 1.44 -4.00 -3.15
CA VAL A 28 0.52 -4.97 -2.58
C VAL A 28 0.19 -4.50 -1.17
N ALA A 29 -1.10 -4.43 -0.87
CA ALA A 29 -1.56 -3.98 0.44
C ALA A 29 -2.44 -5.03 1.06
N ARG A 30 -2.28 -5.25 2.36
CA ARG A 30 -3.12 -6.16 3.13
C ARG A 30 -3.52 -5.47 4.42
N VAL A 31 -4.80 -5.54 4.74
CA VAL A 31 -5.32 -4.90 5.94
C VAL A 31 -6.21 -5.91 6.67
N PRO A 32 -5.92 -6.20 7.94
CA PRO A 32 -6.76 -7.10 8.71
C PRO A 32 -8.08 -6.42 9.07
N GLU A 33 -9.00 -7.21 9.58
CA GLU A 33 -10.32 -6.70 9.91
C GLU A 33 -10.27 -5.51 10.86
N ALA A 34 -9.33 -5.54 11.80
CA ALA A 34 -9.21 -4.44 12.75
C ALA A 34 -8.91 -3.13 12.04
N GLY A 35 -8.06 -3.17 11.01
CA GLY A 35 -7.75 -1.98 10.24
C GLY A 35 -8.93 -1.53 9.40
N ILE A 36 -9.65 -2.48 8.83
CA ILE A 36 -10.82 -2.16 8.02
C ILE A 36 -11.88 -1.48 8.90
N ALA A 37 -12.04 -1.97 10.11
CA ALA A 37 -13.01 -1.39 11.05
C ALA A 37 -12.66 0.05 11.38
N LYS A 38 -11.39 0.42 11.31
CA LYS A 38 -10.97 1.79 11.56
C LYS A 38 -11.03 2.66 10.31
N GLY A 39 -11.40 2.08 9.19
CA GLY A 39 -11.56 2.85 7.97
C GLY A 39 -10.41 2.71 6.99
N LEU A 40 -9.41 1.90 7.29
CA LEU A 40 -8.31 1.67 6.38
C LEU A 40 -8.64 0.46 5.51
N LYS A 41 -8.85 0.71 4.23
CA LYS A 41 -9.16 -0.35 3.28
C LYS A 41 -7.96 -0.54 2.36
N ALA A 42 -7.60 -1.80 2.12
CA ALA A 42 -6.43 -2.10 1.30
C ALA A 42 -6.58 -1.51 -0.09
N GLY A 43 -7.78 -1.57 -0.67
CA GLY A 43 -7.99 -1.02 -2.00
C GLY A 43 -7.73 0.47 -2.07
N ASP A 44 -8.25 1.21 -1.11
CA ASP A 44 -8.03 2.66 -1.07
C ASP A 44 -6.58 2.98 -0.78
N TRP A 45 -5.95 2.20 0.10
CA TRP A 45 -4.56 2.39 0.48
C TRP A 45 -3.65 2.18 -0.73
N ALA A 46 -3.84 1.06 -1.42
CA ALA A 46 -3.04 0.74 -2.59
C ALA A 46 -3.24 1.78 -3.69
N ARG A 47 -4.49 2.22 -3.87
CA ARG A 47 -4.78 3.22 -4.89
C ARG A 47 -4.11 4.55 -4.57
N CYS A 48 -4.11 4.93 -3.31
CA CYS A 48 -3.46 6.17 -2.90
C CYS A 48 -1.98 6.13 -3.24
N ALA A 49 -1.32 5.02 -2.92
CA ALA A 49 0.09 4.86 -3.24
C ALA A 49 0.32 4.86 -4.75
N ALA A 50 -0.54 4.17 -5.49
CA ALA A 50 -0.38 4.08 -6.93
C ALA A 50 -0.54 5.44 -7.60
N GLU A 51 -1.51 6.23 -7.15
CA GLU A 51 -1.73 7.54 -7.74
C GLU A 51 -0.54 8.46 -7.53
N ALA A 52 0.16 8.29 -6.42
CA ALA A 52 1.33 9.12 -6.14
C ALA A 52 2.47 8.82 -7.11
N CYS A 53 2.49 7.65 -7.73
CA CYS A 53 3.52 7.32 -8.71
C CYS A 53 2.94 7.12 -10.11
N GLY A 54 1.83 7.78 -10.39
CA GLY A 54 1.29 7.83 -11.74
C GLY A 54 0.60 6.58 -12.20
N GLY A 55 0.08 5.77 -11.26
CA GLY A 55 -0.55 4.52 -11.61
C GLY A 55 -1.98 4.43 -11.14
N LYS A 56 -2.47 3.22 -11.14
CA LYS A 56 -3.81 2.91 -10.71
C LYS A 56 -3.80 1.63 -9.92
N GLY A 57 -4.83 1.43 -9.14
CA GLY A 57 -4.95 0.22 -8.39
C GLY A 57 -6.24 0.16 -7.62
N GLY A 58 -6.36 -0.89 -6.86
CA GLY A 58 -7.53 -1.10 -6.05
C GLY A 58 -7.70 -2.56 -5.79
N GLY A 59 -8.79 -2.91 -5.14
CA GLY A 59 -9.07 -4.28 -4.82
C GLY A 59 -10.02 -4.38 -3.66
N ARG A 60 -9.90 -5.48 -2.94
CA ARG A 60 -10.76 -5.72 -1.80
C ARG A 60 -10.32 -4.89 -0.61
N PRO A 61 -11.20 -4.70 0.35
CA PRO A 61 -10.80 -3.98 1.57
C PRO A 61 -9.71 -4.68 2.35
N ASP A 62 -9.61 -6.00 2.25
CA ASP A 62 -8.61 -6.76 3.02
C ASP A 62 -7.33 -6.99 2.23
N MET A 63 -7.37 -6.91 0.91
CA MET A 63 -6.19 -7.18 0.09
C MET A 63 -6.34 -6.51 -1.26
N ALA A 64 -5.30 -5.82 -1.71
CA ALA A 64 -5.35 -5.10 -2.96
C ALA A 64 -3.98 -5.09 -3.61
N GLN A 65 -3.98 -4.93 -4.92
CA GLN A 65 -2.77 -4.79 -5.70
C GLN A 65 -2.89 -3.57 -6.57
N ALA A 66 -1.77 -2.91 -6.78
CA ALA A 66 -1.75 -1.71 -7.59
C ALA A 66 -0.40 -1.60 -8.28
N GLY A 67 -0.29 -0.67 -9.19
CA GLY A 67 0.97 -0.44 -9.87
C GLY A 67 1.10 1.00 -10.29
N GLY A 68 2.34 1.46 -10.34
CA GLY A 68 2.63 2.80 -10.80
C GLY A 68 3.46 2.76 -12.06
N LYS A 69 3.53 3.88 -12.74
CA LYS A 69 4.24 3.97 -14.00
C LYS A 69 5.58 4.69 -13.87
N ASP A 70 5.88 5.21 -12.70
CA ASP A 70 7.09 6.01 -12.53
C ASP A 70 7.82 5.54 -11.28
N ALA A 71 8.86 4.74 -11.48
CA ALA A 71 9.63 4.21 -10.36
C ALA A 71 10.38 5.29 -9.60
N THR A 72 10.64 6.43 -10.22
CA THR A 72 11.30 7.52 -9.52
C THR A 72 10.42 8.14 -8.46
N LEU A 73 9.12 7.89 -8.51
CA LEU A 73 8.18 8.40 -7.54
C LEU A 73 7.82 7.35 -6.48
N ALA A 74 8.59 6.26 -6.40
CA ALA A 74 8.31 5.21 -5.42
C ALA A 74 8.36 5.75 -3.99
N ASP A 75 9.30 6.63 -3.70
CA ASP A 75 9.40 7.22 -2.37
C ASP A 75 8.17 8.06 -2.06
N ALA A 76 7.69 8.81 -3.04
CA ALA A 76 6.49 9.61 -2.85
C ALA A 76 5.28 8.72 -2.61
N ALA A 77 5.22 7.58 -3.31
CA ALA A 77 4.13 6.63 -3.13
C ALA A 77 4.14 6.07 -1.71
N LEU A 78 5.32 5.74 -1.22
CA LEU A 78 5.46 5.20 0.12
C LEU A 78 5.05 6.22 1.17
N GLU A 79 5.46 7.47 0.98
CA GLU A 79 5.07 8.53 1.91
C GLU A 79 3.56 8.76 1.89
N ALA A 80 2.97 8.77 0.72
CA ALA A 80 1.53 8.96 0.59
C ALA A 80 0.79 7.82 1.28
N ALA A 81 1.26 6.60 1.09
CA ALA A 81 0.63 5.44 1.71
C ALA A 81 0.73 5.51 3.22
N ARG A 82 1.89 5.91 3.73
CA ARG A 82 2.09 6.00 5.16
C ARG A 82 1.19 7.06 5.78
N HIS A 83 1.11 8.20 5.13
CA HIS A 83 0.28 9.29 5.59
C HIS A 83 -1.20 8.88 5.60
N PHE A 84 -1.62 8.21 4.55
CA PHE A 84 -2.99 7.74 4.42
C PHE A 84 -3.34 6.78 5.55
N ALA A 85 -2.45 5.82 5.81
CA ALA A 85 -2.69 4.85 6.87
C ALA A 85 -2.74 5.52 8.23
N ASN A 86 -1.83 6.46 8.48
CA ASN A 86 -1.80 7.16 9.77
C ASN A 86 -3.11 7.90 10.02
N GLU A 87 -3.65 8.53 8.98
CA GLU A 87 -4.90 9.27 9.13
C GLU A 87 -6.06 8.35 9.44
N ARG A 88 -6.07 7.16 8.82
CA ARG A 88 -7.18 6.25 9.01
C ARG A 88 -7.09 5.50 10.33
N LEU A 89 -5.88 5.24 10.80
CA LEU A 89 -5.70 4.46 12.02
C LEU A 89 -5.61 5.31 13.27
N ALA A 90 -5.50 6.61 13.13
CA ALA A 90 -5.32 7.50 14.27
C ALA A 90 -6.63 7.70 15.09
#